data_0e1c0c15033f3b659dab5a69ed425745
#
_entry.id   0e1c0c15033f3b659dab5a69ed425745
#
_cell.length_a   1.000
_cell.length_b   1.000
_cell.length_c   1.000
_cell.angle_alpha   90.00
_cell.angle_beta   90.00
_cell.angle_gamma   90.00
#
_symmetry.space_group_name_H-M   'P 1'
#
loop_
_entity.id
_entity.type
_entity.pdbx_description
1 polymer ?
#
loop_
_entity_poly.entity_id
_entity_poly.type
_entity_poly.pdbx_seq_one_letter_code
_entity_poly.pdbx_strand_id
1 'polypeptide(L)'
;RQGGITKAGNGHARWLLIEAAQHYRLPPKVSKELSVRQQGLSEDIKACSGAAQTRLHRRMMQLLARGKQRNKVAVAVARELSGFVWRIFRIMEPQVTRQEPGMTPPEPRVMPPQAPAPQKETGKKRPAALPGMKARKTG
;
A
#
# COMPACT_ATOMS: atom_id res chain seq x y z
N ARG A 1 -6.48 0.41 -23.43
CA ARG A 1 -7.61 0.70 -22.51
C ARG A 1 -7.07 0.72 -21.08
N GLN A 2 -7.02 1.88 -20.45
CA GLN A 2 -6.61 1.97 -19.05
C GLN A 2 -7.79 1.54 -18.18
N GLY A 3 -7.64 0.43 -17.46
CA GLY A 3 -8.62 -0.03 -16.47
C GLY A 3 -8.63 0.86 -15.23
N GLY A 4 -9.65 0.68 -14.38
CA GLY A 4 -9.70 1.30 -13.06
C GLY A 4 -8.60 0.78 -12.13
N ILE A 5 -8.43 1.46 -10.98
CA ILE A 5 -7.49 1.02 -9.95
C ILE A 5 -7.98 -0.33 -9.38
N THR A 6 -7.17 -1.37 -9.53
CA THR A 6 -7.43 -2.65 -8.88
C THR A 6 -7.20 -2.50 -7.38
N LYS A 7 -8.05 -3.13 -6.56
CA LYS A 7 -7.88 -3.14 -5.10
C LYS A 7 -6.87 -4.20 -4.63
N ALA A 8 -6.08 -4.77 -5.56
CA ALA A 8 -5.03 -5.74 -5.23
C ALA A 8 -3.91 -5.10 -4.40
N GLY A 9 -3.25 -5.90 -3.57
CA GLY A 9 -2.15 -5.48 -2.72
C GLY A 9 -2.57 -4.93 -1.35
N ASN A 10 -1.59 -4.47 -0.58
CA ASN A 10 -1.81 -3.99 0.79
C ASN A 10 -2.59 -2.67 0.80
N GLY A 11 -3.85 -2.72 1.30
CA GLY A 11 -4.74 -1.57 1.38
C GLY A 11 -4.23 -0.48 2.34
N HIS A 12 -3.59 -0.87 3.44
CA HIS A 12 -3.04 0.06 4.43
C HIS A 12 -1.85 0.85 3.87
N ALA A 13 -0.92 0.17 3.20
CA ALA A 13 0.20 0.85 2.53
C ALA A 13 -0.27 1.84 1.47
N ARG A 14 -1.30 1.48 0.70
CA ARG A 14 -1.91 2.38 -0.27
C ARG A 14 -2.51 3.62 0.37
N TRP A 15 -3.22 3.45 1.48
CA TRP A 15 -3.79 4.55 2.24
C TRP A 15 -2.71 5.50 2.76
N LEU A 16 -1.65 4.97 3.40
CA LEU A 16 -0.52 5.77 3.89
C LEU A 16 0.17 6.58 2.79
N LEU A 17 0.37 5.97 1.61
CA LEU A 17 0.99 6.67 0.47
C LEU A 17 0.10 7.81 -0.05
N ILE A 18 -1.23 7.64 -0.05
CA ILE A 18 -2.17 8.68 -0.49
C ILE A 18 -2.20 9.82 0.53
N GLU A 19 -2.20 9.53 1.84
CA GLU A 19 -2.11 10.54 2.88
C GLU A 19 -0.79 11.32 2.79
N ALA A 20 0.34 10.63 2.67
CA ALA A 20 1.63 11.27 2.46
C ALA A 20 1.64 12.16 1.21
N ALA A 21 1.00 11.73 0.13
CA ALA A 21 0.92 12.49 -1.11
C ALA A 21 0.17 13.83 -0.95
N GLN A 22 -0.78 13.95 -0.03
CA GLN A 22 -1.50 15.21 0.24
C GLN A 22 -0.58 16.34 0.69
N HIS A 23 0.53 16.02 1.36
CA HIS A 23 1.50 17.02 1.84
C HIS A 23 2.27 17.70 0.70
N TYR A 24 2.40 17.08 -0.46
CA TYR A 24 3.07 17.68 -1.62
C TYR A 24 2.32 18.87 -2.26
N ARG A 25 1.16 19.21 -1.72
CA ARG A 25 0.49 20.49 -2.03
C ARG A 25 1.25 21.69 -1.47
N LEU A 26 1.97 21.50 -0.39
CA LEU A 26 2.82 22.52 0.19
C LEU A 26 4.16 22.61 -0.57
N PRO A 27 4.74 23.82 -0.69
CA PRO A 27 6.05 23.97 -1.34
C PRO A 27 7.14 23.20 -0.58
N PRO A 28 8.16 22.69 -1.30
CA PRO A 28 9.28 22.02 -0.68
C PRO A 28 9.98 22.91 0.33
N LYS A 29 10.05 22.46 1.58
CA LYS A 29 10.75 23.18 2.65
C LYS A 29 11.38 22.17 3.61
N VAL A 30 12.65 22.34 3.91
CA VAL A 30 13.33 21.57 4.95
C VAL A 30 13.22 22.35 6.26
N SER A 31 12.44 21.83 7.22
CA SER A 31 12.37 22.38 8.57
C SER A 31 13.61 22.00 9.38
N LYS A 32 13.87 22.73 10.49
CA LYS A 32 14.93 22.36 11.43
C LYS A 32 14.83 20.91 11.91
N GLU A 33 13.62 20.46 12.24
CA GLU A 33 13.35 19.10 12.69
C GLU A 33 13.67 18.05 11.60
N LEU A 34 13.31 18.34 10.35
CA LEU A 34 13.65 17.48 9.24
C LEU A 34 15.15 17.44 8.97
N SER A 35 15.83 18.58 9.10
CA SER A 35 17.29 18.65 8.98
C SER A 35 17.99 17.81 10.06
N VAL A 36 17.50 17.83 11.30
CA VAL A 36 18.04 16.99 12.39
C VAL A 36 17.83 15.50 12.08
N ARG A 37 16.63 15.11 11.60
CA ARG A 37 16.35 13.72 11.22
C ARG A 37 17.18 13.23 10.04
N GLN A 38 17.66 14.13 9.20
CA GLN A 38 18.51 13.82 8.07
C GLN A 38 20.00 13.74 8.43
N GLN A 39 20.37 14.08 9.67
CA GLN A 39 21.75 13.91 10.14
C GLN A 39 22.12 12.43 10.13
N GLY A 40 23.28 12.10 9.59
CA GLY A 40 23.75 10.72 9.47
C GLY A 40 23.24 9.95 8.23
N LEU A 41 22.33 10.51 7.44
CA LEU A 41 21.94 9.91 6.17
C LEU A 41 22.97 10.23 5.08
N SER A 42 23.16 9.28 4.14
CA SER A 42 24.03 9.51 2.98
C SER A 42 23.51 10.64 2.10
N GLU A 43 24.42 11.32 1.43
CA GLU A 43 24.07 12.43 0.51
C GLU A 43 23.17 11.96 -0.63
N ASP A 44 23.31 10.72 -1.10
CA ASP A 44 22.46 10.15 -2.14
C ASP A 44 20.98 10.05 -1.69
N ILE A 45 20.75 9.68 -0.43
CA ILE A 45 19.39 9.62 0.14
C ILE A 45 18.81 11.02 0.27
N LYS A 46 19.60 11.99 0.75
CA LYS A 46 19.18 13.39 0.86
C LYS A 46 18.85 13.99 -0.50
N ALA A 47 19.71 13.76 -1.49
CA ALA A 47 19.51 14.20 -2.86
C ALA A 47 18.25 13.56 -3.48
N CYS A 48 18.05 12.25 -3.29
CA CYS A 48 16.84 11.55 -3.75
C CYS A 48 15.58 12.13 -3.11
N SER A 49 15.59 12.39 -1.80
CA SER A 49 14.47 12.97 -1.06
C SER A 49 14.16 14.40 -1.54
N GLY A 50 15.17 15.24 -1.73
CA GLY A 50 15.00 16.60 -2.23
C GLY A 50 14.45 16.64 -3.66
N ALA A 51 14.96 15.78 -4.54
CA ALA A 51 14.45 15.62 -5.89
C ALA A 51 12.97 15.15 -5.89
N ALA A 52 12.61 14.22 -5.00
CA ALA A 52 11.25 13.75 -4.83
C ALA A 52 10.32 14.90 -4.43
N GLN A 53 10.67 15.68 -3.41
CA GLN A 53 9.86 16.80 -2.95
C GLN A 53 9.57 17.81 -4.07
N THR A 54 10.60 18.24 -4.78
CA THR A 54 10.48 19.22 -5.87
C THR A 54 9.63 18.67 -7.02
N ARG A 55 9.89 17.43 -7.44
CA ARG A 55 9.18 16.79 -8.53
C ARG A 55 7.71 16.57 -8.21
N LEU A 56 7.41 15.99 -7.04
CA LEU A 56 6.05 15.63 -6.65
C LEU A 56 5.18 16.88 -6.40
N HIS A 57 5.75 17.93 -5.79
CA HIS A 57 5.07 19.23 -5.66
C HIS A 57 4.72 19.79 -7.03
N ARG A 58 5.70 19.91 -7.93
CA ARG A 58 5.45 20.41 -9.30
C ARG A 58 4.39 19.58 -10.02
N ARG A 59 4.44 18.25 -9.92
CA ARG A 59 3.47 17.35 -10.51
C ARG A 59 2.07 17.59 -9.98
N MET A 60 1.93 17.75 -8.66
CA MET A 60 0.65 18.04 -8.02
C MET A 60 0.08 19.35 -8.53
N MET A 61 0.86 20.43 -8.53
CA MET A 61 0.41 21.74 -9.01
C MET A 61 -0.01 21.71 -10.48
N GLN A 62 0.76 21.05 -11.35
CA GLN A 62 0.41 20.91 -12.77
C GLN A 62 -0.90 20.17 -12.99
N LEU A 63 -1.18 19.10 -12.24
CA LEU A 63 -2.41 18.34 -12.39
C LEU A 63 -3.62 19.11 -11.85
N LEU A 64 -3.47 19.84 -10.74
CA LEU A 64 -4.51 20.69 -10.20
C LEU A 64 -4.84 21.86 -11.14
N ALA A 65 -3.81 22.52 -11.70
CA ALA A 65 -3.98 23.60 -12.67
C ALA A 65 -4.72 23.14 -13.95
N ARG A 66 -4.63 21.86 -14.32
CA ARG A 66 -5.38 21.23 -15.41
C ARG A 66 -6.83 20.87 -15.04
N GLY A 67 -7.32 21.29 -13.87
CA GLY A 67 -8.68 21.00 -13.41
C GLY A 67 -8.94 19.54 -13.02
N LYS A 68 -7.87 18.73 -12.76
CA LYS A 68 -8.07 17.35 -12.33
C LYS A 68 -8.58 17.30 -10.89
N GLN A 69 -9.49 16.37 -10.61
CA GLN A 69 -10.03 16.15 -9.27
C GLN A 69 -8.92 15.85 -8.27
N ARG A 70 -8.97 16.52 -7.11
CA ARG A 70 -7.95 16.46 -6.05
C ARG A 70 -7.60 15.03 -5.63
N ASN A 71 -8.59 14.17 -5.44
CA ASN A 71 -8.35 12.77 -5.05
C ASN A 71 -7.63 11.98 -6.14
N LYS A 72 -7.96 12.21 -7.42
CA LYS A 72 -7.24 11.60 -8.55
C LYS A 72 -5.79 12.09 -8.63
N VAL A 73 -5.56 13.37 -8.33
CA VAL A 73 -4.22 13.96 -8.28
C VAL A 73 -3.40 13.33 -7.15
N ALA A 74 -3.97 13.21 -5.94
CA ALA A 74 -3.28 12.58 -4.81
C ALA A 74 -2.87 11.15 -5.12
N VAL A 75 -3.73 10.35 -5.75
CA VAL A 75 -3.40 8.97 -6.17
C VAL A 75 -2.29 8.95 -7.22
N ALA A 76 -2.29 9.88 -8.18
CA ALA A 76 -1.24 9.97 -9.18
C ALA A 76 0.12 10.33 -8.57
N VAL A 77 0.14 11.26 -7.60
CA VAL A 77 1.35 11.64 -6.86
C VAL A 77 1.81 10.50 -5.94
N ALA A 78 0.90 9.81 -5.24
CA ALA A 78 1.23 8.65 -4.41
C ALA A 78 1.91 7.53 -5.21
N ARG A 79 1.49 7.31 -6.44
CA ARG A 79 2.12 6.35 -7.35
C ARG A 79 3.57 6.72 -7.69
N GLU A 80 3.84 8.00 -7.95
CA GLU A 80 5.22 8.46 -8.17
C GLU A 80 6.04 8.40 -6.87
N LEU A 81 5.43 8.75 -5.73
CA LEU A 81 6.07 8.66 -4.42
C LEU A 81 6.55 7.25 -4.10
N SER A 82 5.75 6.22 -4.40
CA SER A 82 6.17 4.83 -4.18
C SER A 82 7.46 4.46 -4.93
N GLY A 83 7.68 5.03 -6.13
CA GLY A 83 8.92 4.85 -6.88
C GLY A 83 10.14 5.49 -6.19
N PHE A 84 9.98 6.67 -5.57
CA PHE A 84 11.05 7.29 -4.80
C PHE A 84 11.35 6.53 -3.51
N VAL A 85 10.32 6.05 -2.81
CA VAL A 85 10.49 5.19 -1.63
C VAL A 85 11.27 3.93 -2.00
N TRP A 86 10.90 3.26 -3.07
CA TRP A 86 11.62 2.10 -3.59
C TRP A 86 13.09 2.43 -3.89
N ARG A 87 13.37 3.56 -4.56
CA ARG A 87 14.73 4.00 -4.85
C ARG A 87 15.56 4.20 -3.58
N ILE A 88 15.00 4.80 -2.54
CA ILE A 88 15.68 4.98 -1.25
C ILE A 88 16.01 3.63 -0.63
N PHE A 89 15.09 2.68 -0.62
CA PHE A 89 15.36 1.32 -0.14
C PHE A 89 16.52 0.67 -0.89
N ARG A 90 16.55 0.83 -2.22
CA ARG A 90 17.67 0.30 -3.04
C ARG A 90 19.01 0.94 -2.72
N ILE A 91 19.05 2.22 -2.37
CA ILE A 91 20.27 2.90 -1.92
C ILE A 91 20.70 2.39 -0.53
N MET A 92 19.75 2.10 0.34
CA MET A 92 20.02 1.62 1.71
C MET A 92 20.46 0.14 1.75
N GLU A 93 19.97 -0.68 0.86
CA GLU A 93 20.20 -2.14 0.82
C GLU A 93 21.69 -2.53 0.88
N PRO A 94 22.62 -1.94 0.10
CA PRO A 94 24.05 -2.27 0.18
C PRO A 94 24.71 -1.81 1.49
N GLN A 95 24.15 -0.88 2.21
CA GLN A 95 24.70 -0.40 3.48
C GLN A 95 24.33 -1.33 4.64
N VAL A 96 23.13 -1.91 4.62
CA VAL A 96 22.69 -2.89 5.62
C VAL A 96 23.53 -4.17 5.50
N THR A 97 23.80 -4.63 4.29
CA THR A 97 24.63 -5.82 4.05
C THR A 97 26.09 -5.63 4.45
N ARG A 98 26.60 -4.39 4.48
CA ARG A 98 28.00 -4.07 4.87
C ARG A 98 28.16 -3.92 6.39
N GLN A 99 27.10 -3.70 7.16
CA GLN A 99 27.19 -3.46 8.60
C GLN A 99 27.06 -4.71 9.46
N GLU A 100 26.75 -5.87 8.88
CA GLU A 100 26.63 -7.12 9.63
C GLU A 100 27.56 -8.23 9.08
N PRO A 101 28.88 -8.23 9.42
CA PRO A 101 29.69 -9.41 9.25
C PRO A 101 29.36 -10.39 10.39
N GLY A 102 28.35 -11.22 10.23
CA GLY A 102 28.04 -12.23 11.22
C GLY A 102 26.60 -12.72 11.32
N MET A 103 25.67 -12.05 10.64
CA MET A 103 24.28 -12.52 10.64
C MET A 103 24.05 -13.40 9.42
N THR A 104 24.07 -14.71 9.62
CA THR A 104 23.56 -15.68 8.64
C THR A 104 22.14 -15.25 8.23
N PRO A 105 21.83 -15.21 6.94
CA PRO A 105 20.45 -14.95 6.49
C PRO A 105 19.53 -15.93 7.22
N PRO A 106 18.38 -15.48 7.73
CA PRO A 106 17.43 -16.42 8.33
C PRO A 106 17.09 -17.48 7.27
N GLU A 107 17.32 -18.74 7.65
CA GLU A 107 16.95 -19.88 6.82
C GLU A 107 15.53 -19.69 6.29
N PRO A 108 15.26 -19.93 5.01
CA PRO A 108 13.91 -19.82 4.48
C PRO A 108 13.02 -20.70 5.34
N ARG A 109 12.08 -20.08 6.05
CA ARG A 109 11.10 -20.84 6.85
C ARG A 109 10.40 -21.79 5.90
N VAL A 110 10.77 -23.06 5.96
CA VAL A 110 10.04 -24.14 5.34
C VAL A 110 8.66 -24.11 6.00
N MET A 111 7.68 -23.61 5.30
CA MET A 111 6.28 -23.66 5.76
C MET A 111 5.95 -25.14 5.98
N PRO A 112 5.43 -25.52 7.15
CA PRO A 112 4.94 -26.87 7.33
C PRO A 112 3.90 -27.17 6.26
N PRO A 113 3.82 -28.41 5.74
CA PRO A 113 2.85 -28.76 4.72
C PRO A 113 1.47 -28.38 5.22
N GLN A 114 0.77 -27.56 4.44
CA GLN A 114 -0.60 -27.16 4.75
C GLN A 114 -1.45 -28.42 4.84
N ALA A 115 -2.12 -28.60 5.98
CA ALA A 115 -3.11 -29.66 6.15
C ALA A 115 -4.16 -29.55 5.01
N PRO A 116 -4.58 -30.69 4.44
CA PRO A 116 -5.57 -30.67 3.36
C PRO A 116 -6.85 -29.98 3.83
N ALA A 117 -7.34 -29.06 3.01
CA ALA A 117 -8.58 -28.34 3.28
C ALA A 117 -9.72 -29.34 3.55
N PRO A 118 -10.62 -29.07 4.52
CA PRO A 118 -11.74 -29.95 4.81
C PRO A 118 -12.61 -30.09 3.55
N GLN A 119 -12.75 -31.32 3.07
CA GLN A 119 -13.63 -31.67 1.98
C GLN A 119 -15.08 -31.35 2.41
N LYS A 120 -15.73 -30.47 1.64
CA LYS A 120 -17.16 -30.22 1.79
C LYS A 120 -17.90 -31.52 1.53
N GLU A 121 -18.47 -32.11 2.59
CA GLU A 121 -19.43 -33.20 2.45
C GLU A 121 -20.64 -32.70 1.65
N THR A 122 -20.73 -33.17 0.43
CA THR A 122 -21.91 -33.02 -0.41
C THR A 122 -22.97 -33.99 0.05
N GLY A 123 -24.12 -33.46 0.43
CA GLY A 123 -25.36 -34.22 0.28
C GLY A 123 -25.94 -34.81 1.56
N LYS A 124 -26.65 -33.99 2.32
CA LYS A 124 -27.81 -34.51 3.05
C LYS A 124 -29.08 -33.89 2.47
N LYS A 125 -29.73 -34.65 1.57
CA LYS A 125 -31.08 -34.36 1.07
C LYS A 125 -32.02 -34.13 2.27
N ARG A 126 -32.65 -32.98 2.33
CA ARG A 126 -33.76 -32.71 3.25
C ARG A 126 -34.97 -33.53 2.77
N PRO A 127 -35.67 -34.27 3.62
CA PRO A 127 -36.92 -34.94 3.25
C PRO A 127 -38.02 -33.90 2.97
N ALA A 128 -38.81 -34.19 1.98
CA ALA A 128 -39.94 -33.40 1.51
C ALA A 128 -40.99 -33.19 2.64
N ALA A 129 -41.41 -31.93 2.78
CA ALA A 129 -42.52 -31.58 3.65
C ALA A 129 -43.83 -32.09 3.03
N LEU A 130 -44.60 -32.81 3.83
CA LEU A 130 -45.97 -33.25 3.54
C LEU A 130 -46.93 -32.06 3.43
N PRO A 131 -47.86 -32.07 2.47
CA PRO A 131 -48.89 -31.04 2.36
C PRO A 131 -50.13 -31.40 3.24
N GLY A 132 -50.65 -30.38 3.89
CA GLY A 132 -52.08 -30.40 4.27
C GLY A 132 -52.40 -30.56 5.73
N MET A 133 -52.67 -29.43 6.37
CA MET A 133 -53.82 -29.39 7.29
C MET A 133 -54.40 -27.98 7.35
N LYS A 134 -55.58 -27.83 6.79
CA LYS A 134 -56.43 -26.65 6.87
C LYS A 134 -56.87 -26.44 8.31
N ALA A 135 -56.58 -25.31 8.90
CA ALA A 135 -57.20 -24.88 10.14
C ALA A 135 -58.52 -24.17 9.83
N ARG A 136 -59.58 -24.70 10.39
CA ARG A 136 -60.94 -24.18 10.41
C ARG A 136 -61.02 -22.85 11.21
N LYS A 137 -61.72 -21.88 10.63
CA LYS A 137 -62.31 -20.76 11.37
C LYS A 137 -63.41 -21.27 12.27
N THR A 138 -63.45 -20.81 13.50
CA THR A 138 -64.67 -20.64 14.28
C THR A 138 -64.49 -19.53 15.28
N GLY A 139 -65.55 -18.68 15.30
CA GLY A 139 -65.97 -17.88 16.37
C GLY A 139 -65.57 -16.42 16.37
#